data_7d3bb09369a413e0c6be1170c81dd212
#
_entry.id   7d3bb09369a413e0c6be1170c81dd212
#
_cell.length_a   1.000
_cell.length_b   1.000
_cell.length_c   1.000
_cell.angle_alpha   90.00
_cell.angle_beta   90.00
_cell.angle_gamma   90.00
#
_symmetry.space_group_name_H-M   'P 1'
#
loop_
_entity.id
_entity.type
_entity.pdbx_description
1 polymer ?
#
loop_
_entity_poly.entity_id
_entity_poly.type
_entity_poly.pdbx_seq_one_letter_code
_entity_poly.pdbx_strand_id
1 'polypeptide(L)' 'MPRKIRQLIAELEKVGFVNRGGKGSHRNFLHPQCPYVVRISGNPGADALPYQEKDVKQALKEVSQ' A
#
# COMPACT_ATOMS: atom_id res chain seq x y z
N MET A 1 0.19 -18.25 0.93
CA MET A 1 0.13 -17.60 2.25
C MET A 1 -0.11 -16.11 2.06
N PRO A 2 -0.97 -15.50 2.89
CA PRO A 2 -1.20 -14.06 2.77
C PRO A 2 0.06 -13.28 3.18
N ARG A 3 0.23 -12.14 2.56
CA ARG A 3 1.35 -11.26 2.87
C ARG A 3 1.02 -10.44 4.10
N LYS A 4 2.05 -10.00 4.80
CA LYS A 4 1.86 -9.12 5.95
C LYS A 4 1.66 -7.68 5.48
N ILE A 5 0.92 -6.91 6.26
CA ILE A 5 0.69 -5.49 5.95
C ILE A 5 2.02 -4.77 5.74
N ARG A 6 3.03 -5.02 6.59
CA ARG A 6 4.33 -4.38 6.45
C ARG A 6 5.01 -4.69 5.12
N GLN A 7 4.74 -5.87 4.54
CA GLN A 7 5.31 -6.24 3.24
C GLN A 7 4.68 -5.43 2.12
N LEU A 8 3.39 -5.18 2.19
CA LEU A 8 2.70 -4.34 1.22
C LEU A 8 3.23 -2.91 1.29
N ILE A 9 3.41 -2.40 2.51
CA ILE A 9 3.95 -1.05 2.74
C ILE A 9 5.35 -0.95 2.14
N ALA A 10 6.19 -1.95 2.39
CA ALA A 10 7.56 -1.95 1.87
C ALA A 10 7.58 -1.93 0.35
N GLU A 11 6.69 -2.67 -0.30
CA GLU A 11 6.62 -2.68 -1.76
C GLU A 11 6.19 -1.33 -2.32
N LEU A 12 5.23 -0.69 -1.67
CA LEU A 12 4.79 0.64 -2.09
C LEU A 12 5.93 1.65 -1.96
N GLU A 13 6.62 1.64 -0.83
CA GLU A 13 7.72 2.57 -0.60
C GLU A 13 8.87 2.33 -1.56
N LYS A 14 9.11 1.08 -1.91
CA LYS A 14 10.19 0.72 -2.83
C LYS A 14 10.05 1.38 -4.19
N VAL A 15 8.83 1.57 -4.66
CA VAL A 15 8.59 2.19 -5.97
C VAL A 15 8.30 3.68 -5.87
N GLY A 16 8.42 4.27 -4.68
CA GLY A 16 8.32 5.70 -4.50
C GLY A 16 7.03 6.23 -3.93
N PHE A 17 6.13 5.37 -3.46
CA PHE A 17 4.94 5.84 -2.76
C PHE A 17 5.33 6.46 -1.43
N VAL A 18 4.67 7.55 -1.07
CA VAL A 18 4.93 8.28 0.17
C VAL A 18 3.72 8.17 1.08
N ASN A 19 3.98 7.79 2.33
CA ASN A 19 2.93 7.75 3.34
C ASN A 19 2.62 9.17 3.81
N ARG A 20 1.42 9.64 3.52
CA ARG A 20 0.96 10.97 3.94
C ARG A 20 0.20 10.95 5.25
N GLY A 21 0.21 9.79 5.92
CA GLY A 21 -0.40 9.67 7.21
C GLY A 21 -1.87 9.36 7.18
N GLY A 22 -2.48 9.45 8.32
CA GLY A 22 -3.87 9.10 8.55
C GLY A 22 -4.04 8.92 10.05
N LYS A 23 -5.25 8.61 10.48
CA LYS A 23 -5.52 8.39 11.89
C LYS A 23 -5.27 6.94 12.26
N GLY A 24 -4.58 6.72 13.39
CA GLY A 24 -4.33 5.40 13.91
C GLY A 24 -3.56 4.53 12.94
N SER A 25 -4.11 3.37 12.61
CA SER A 25 -3.47 2.42 11.70
C SER A 25 -3.75 2.70 10.23
N HIS A 26 -4.53 3.73 9.93
CA HIS A 26 -4.84 4.08 8.54
C HIS A 26 -3.68 4.88 7.93
N ARG A 27 -3.27 4.48 6.74
CA ARG A 27 -2.17 5.12 6.03
C ARG A 27 -2.61 5.41 4.60
N ASN A 28 -2.27 6.61 4.13
CA ASN A 28 -2.59 7.01 2.75
C ASN A 28 -1.28 7.13 1.99
N PHE A 29 -1.12 6.32 0.95
CA PHE A 29 0.08 6.33 0.12
C PHE A 29 -0.21 7.00 -1.21
N LEU A 30 0.65 7.94 -1.58
CA LEU A 30 0.52 8.70 -2.82
C LEU A 30 1.78 8.58 -3.66
N HIS A 31 1.59 8.66 -4.97
CA HIS A 31 2.68 8.63 -5.93
C HIS A 31 2.32 9.54 -7.11
N PRO A 32 3.28 10.33 -7.63
CA PRO A 32 3.01 11.25 -8.74
C PRO A 32 2.43 10.57 -9.98
N GLN A 33 2.80 9.31 -10.21
CA GLN A 33 2.34 8.57 -11.38
C GLN A 33 1.12 7.72 -11.12
N CYS A 34 0.62 7.71 -9.89
CA CYS A 34 -0.58 6.94 -9.55
C CYS A 34 -1.75 7.91 -9.37
N PRO A 35 -2.84 7.73 -10.12
CA PRO A 35 -3.95 8.69 -10.12
C PRO A 35 -4.89 8.57 -8.92
N TYR A 36 -4.63 7.64 -8.01
CA TYR A 36 -5.49 7.46 -6.84
C TYR A 36 -4.65 7.21 -5.60
N VAL A 37 -5.28 7.39 -4.45
CA VAL A 37 -4.64 7.15 -3.15
C VAL A 37 -4.77 5.67 -2.80
N VAL A 38 -3.67 5.06 -2.37
CA VAL A 38 -3.66 3.68 -1.88
C VAL A 38 -3.76 3.72 -0.37
N ARG A 39 -4.83 3.16 0.16
CA ARG A 39 -5.08 3.14 1.60
C ARG A 39 -4.75 1.78 2.18
N ILE A 40 -3.84 1.78 3.14
CA ILE A 40 -3.47 0.56 3.85
C ILE A 40 -3.80 0.74 5.33
N SER A 41 -4.66 -0.11 5.85
CA SER A 41 -5.03 -0.08 7.27
C SER A 41 -4.68 -1.41 7.91
N GLY A 42 -4.51 -1.39 9.22
CA GLY A 42 -4.24 -2.58 10.00
C GLY A 42 -2.86 -2.58 10.61
N ASN A 43 -2.65 -3.54 11.49
CA ASN A 43 -1.39 -3.72 12.19
C ASN A 43 -0.32 -4.21 11.21
N PRO A 44 0.90 -3.64 11.21
CA PRO A 44 1.97 -4.09 10.31
C PRO A 44 2.25 -5.59 10.36
N GLY A 45 2.06 -6.21 11.52
CA GLY A 45 2.28 -7.65 11.68
C GLY A 45 1.09 -8.51 11.30
N ALA A 46 -0.04 -7.92 10.97
CA ALA A 46 -1.23 -8.66 10.59
C ALA A 46 -1.15 -9.12 9.14
N ASP A 47 -1.94 -10.15 8.82
CA ASP A 47 -2.05 -10.61 7.44
C ASP A 47 -2.87 -9.62 6.63
N ALA A 48 -2.42 -9.36 5.41
CA ALA A 48 -3.14 -8.49 4.49
C ALA A 48 -4.42 -9.21 4.02
N LEU A 49 -5.47 -8.42 3.84
CA LEU A 49 -6.71 -8.93 3.28
C LEU A 49 -6.58 -9.02 1.75
N PRO A 50 -7.34 -9.92 1.10
CA PRO A 50 -7.24 -10.08 -0.35
C PRO A 50 -7.41 -8.77 -1.14
N TYR A 51 -8.35 -7.91 -0.72
CA TYR A 51 -8.56 -6.64 -1.42
C TYR A 51 -7.36 -5.70 -1.27
N GLN A 52 -6.65 -5.78 -0.15
CA GLN A 52 -5.46 -4.95 0.07
C GLN A 52 -4.32 -5.40 -0.84
N GLU A 53 -4.12 -6.71 -0.98
CA GLU A 53 -3.10 -7.23 -1.89
C GLU A 53 -3.41 -6.84 -3.32
N LYS A 54 -4.67 -6.91 -3.71
CA LYS A 54 -5.11 -6.54 -5.05
C LYS A 54 -4.88 -5.06 -5.31
N ASP A 55 -5.23 -4.21 -4.34
CA ASP A 55 -5.05 -2.76 -4.47
C ASP A 55 -3.58 -2.40 -4.62
N VAL A 56 -2.71 -3.00 -3.82
CA VAL A 56 -1.28 -2.75 -3.91
C VAL A 56 -0.72 -3.23 -5.25
N LYS A 57 -1.11 -4.42 -5.67
CA LYS A 57 -0.67 -4.97 -6.96
C LYS A 57 -1.07 -4.05 -8.11
N GLN A 58 -2.29 -3.53 -8.08
CA GLN A 58 -2.77 -2.61 -9.11
C GLN A 58 -1.98 -1.30 -9.09
N ALA A 59 -1.72 -0.77 -7.88
CA ALA A 59 -0.95 0.47 -7.74
C ALA A 59 0.48 0.31 -8.24
N LEU A 60 1.13 -0.82 -7.93
CA LEU A 60 2.48 -1.11 -8.41
C LEU A 60 2.50 -1.15 -9.94
N LYS A 61 1.46 -1.72 -10.53
CA LYS A 61 1.35 -1.82 -11.98
C LYS A 61 1.20 -0.43 -12.61
N GLU A 62 0.46 0.47 -11.96
CA GLU A 62 0.27 1.83 -12.45
C GLU A 62 1.58 2.60 -12.55
N VAL A 63 2.48 2.41 -11.59
CA VAL A 63 3.74 3.18 -11.53
C VAL A 63 4.90 2.48 -12.19
N SER A 64 4.72 1.25 -12.63
CA SER A 64 5.81 0.49 -13.27
C SER A 64 5.81 0.61 -14.80
N GLN A 65 4.90 1.36 -15.33
CA GLN A 65 4.81 1.54 -16.79
C GLN A 65 5.71 2.66 -17.28
#